data_9882a2e0e70e6c882f70b3cc1d8363d1
#
_entry.id   9882a2e0e70e6c882f70b3cc1d8363d1
#
_cell.length_a   1.000
_cell.length_b   1.000
_cell.length_c   1.000
_cell.angle_alpha   90.00
_cell.angle_beta   90.00
_cell.angle_gamma   90.00
#
_symmetry.space_group_name_H-M   'P 1'
#
loop_
_entity.id
_entity.type
_entity.pdbx_description
1 polymer ?
#
loop_
_entity_poly.entity_id
_entity_poly.type
_entity_poly.pdbx_seq_one_letter_code
_entity_poly.pdbx_strand_id
1 'polypeptide(L)'
;MPAVSGRYIVCPFCNSKKCKKECKSKKEGGISMYDKIYEIIQSADDFVWGWGMIALLLGTHLFLTVRTGLIQRKTITKGIRLSVAKEEGADGEVSQFGALATALASTIGTGNIIGVGTAIALGGPGAVFWCWITGIFGIATKYAESLIAVKYRVKTEDGRMQGGAMYALERGLNMRWLGLAFAFLAGFASFGIGCATQVNAIAEVCSKNLGIDPFVVGVVVAGVT
;
A
#
# COMPACT_ATOMS: atom_id res chain seq x y z
N MET A 1 5.59 23.71 -11.10
CA MET A 1 6.21 22.44 -10.67
C MET A 1 7.32 22.11 -11.66
N PRO A 2 8.59 22.18 -11.30
CA PRO A 2 9.65 21.82 -12.22
C PRO A 2 9.70 20.29 -12.36
N ALA A 3 9.81 19.85 -13.60
CA ALA A 3 10.03 18.47 -13.98
C ALA A 3 11.24 17.91 -13.22
N VAL A 4 11.05 16.81 -12.49
CA VAL A 4 12.14 16.04 -11.90
C VAL A 4 12.81 15.28 -13.04
N SER A 5 13.75 15.97 -13.69
CA SER A 5 14.68 15.35 -14.63
C SER A 5 15.55 14.37 -13.85
N GLY A 6 15.42 13.09 -14.15
CA GLY A 6 16.18 12.02 -13.55
C GLY A 6 17.67 12.25 -13.65
N ARG A 7 18.31 12.41 -12.54
CA ARG A 7 19.78 12.25 -12.40
C ARG A 7 20.36 12.42 -11.00
N TYR A 8 19.54 12.44 -9.93
CA TYR A 8 20.12 12.50 -8.58
C TYR A 8 19.40 11.52 -7.66
N ILE A 9 20.07 10.41 -7.34
CA ILE A 9 19.84 9.77 -6.05
C ILE A 9 20.38 10.78 -5.03
N VAL A 10 19.53 11.72 -4.67
CA VAL A 10 19.81 12.63 -3.56
C VAL A 10 19.54 11.81 -2.32
N CYS A 11 20.60 11.30 -1.72
CA CYS A 11 20.53 10.83 -0.35
C CYS A 11 20.12 12.05 0.50
N PRO A 12 18.90 12.19 0.99
CA PRO A 12 18.41 13.43 1.62
C PRO A 12 19.13 13.75 2.94
N PHE A 13 20.00 12.86 3.40
CA PHE A 13 20.74 13.00 4.66
C PHE A 13 22.26 13.16 4.49
N CYS A 14 22.78 13.26 3.29
CA CYS A 14 24.22 13.31 3.09
C CYS A 14 24.74 14.73 2.83
N ASN A 15 24.99 15.49 3.91
CA ASN A 15 25.62 16.81 3.85
C ASN A 15 27.16 16.76 3.99
N SER A 16 27.78 15.60 3.78
CA SER A 16 29.23 15.41 3.91
C SER A 16 29.95 15.41 2.57
N LYS A 17 31.05 16.15 2.47
CA LYS A 17 31.99 16.18 1.32
C LYS A 17 32.50 14.78 0.93
N LYS A 18 32.51 13.83 1.85
CA LYS A 18 32.94 12.44 1.65
C LYS A 18 31.94 11.66 0.76
N CYS A 19 30.65 11.86 0.93
CA CYS A 19 29.61 11.21 0.13
C CYS A 19 29.57 11.70 -1.33
N LYS A 20 29.89 12.99 -1.56
CA LYS A 20 30.05 13.52 -2.93
C LYS A 20 31.18 12.89 -3.69
N LYS A 21 32.29 12.49 -2.99
CA LYS A 21 33.43 11.83 -3.59
C LYS A 21 33.15 10.36 -3.92
N GLU A 22 32.44 9.64 -3.07
CA GLU A 22 32.02 8.25 -3.32
C GLU A 22 30.99 8.15 -4.47
N CYS A 23 30.09 9.11 -4.54
CA CYS A 23 29.11 9.19 -5.65
C CYS A 23 29.79 9.49 -7.00
N LYS A 24 30.90 10.26 -7.00
CA LYS A 24 31.68 10.54 -8.20
C LYS A 24 32.56 9.35 -8.62
N SER A 25 33.14 8.63 -7.66
CA SER A 25 33.97 7.44 -7.92
C SER A 25 33.18 6.27 -8.51
N LYS A 26 31.90 6.13 -8.12
CA LYS A 26 30.96 5.12 -8.70
C LYS A 26 30.57 5.41 -10.15
N LYS A 27 30.76 6.63 -10.64
CA LYS A 27 30.43 7.00 -12.03
C LYS A 27 31.54 6.63 -13.04
N GLU A 28 32.74 6.32 -12.57
CA GLU A 28 33.88 5.97 -13.44
C GLU A 28 34.11 4.46 -13.60
N GLY A 29 33.46 3.64 -12.77
CA GLY A 29 33.38 2.19 -12.98
C GLY A 29 32.19 1.84 -13.86
N GLY A 30 32.40 1.12 -14.94
CA GLY A 30 31.42 0.78 -15.97
C GLY A 30 30.07 0.36 -15.38
N ILE A 31 28.99 0.77 -16.04
CA ILE A 31 27.58 0.53 -15.64
C ILE A 31 27.43 -0.97 -15.38
N SER A 32 27.28 -1.33 -14.11
CA SER A 32 27.04 -2.72 -13.69
C SER A 32 25.71 -3.21 -14.26
N MET A 33 25.59 -4.50 -14.50
CA MET A 33 24.33 -5.13 -14.91
C MET A 33 23.20 -4.78 -13.93
N TYR A 34 23.50 -4.63 -12.63
CA TYR A 34 22.56 -4.19 -11.61
C TYR A 34 22.02 -2.78 -11.85
N ASP A 35 22.88 -1.85 -12.28
CA ASP A 35 22.47 -0.46 -12.53
C ASP A 35 21.51 -0.40 -13.73
N LYS A 36 21.73 -1.19 -14.76
CA LYS A 36 20.83 -1.28 -15.92
C LYS A 36 19.47 -1.87 -15.54
N ILE A 37 19.46 -2.93 -14.75
CA ILE A 37 18.20 -3.54 -14.26
C ILE A 37 17.44 -2.54 -13.38
N TYR A 38 18.15 -1.84 -12.51
CA TYR A 38 17.56 -0.81 -11.65
C TYR A 38 16.95 0.33 -12.47
N GLU A 39 17.64 0.85 -13.49
CA GLU A 39 17.11 1.88 -14.38
C GLU A 39 15.87 1.43 -15.14
N ILE A 40 15.82 0.18 -15.61
CA ILE A 40 14.64 -0.36 -16.28
C ILE A 40 13.46 -0.46 -15.31
N ILE A 41 13.69 -0.98 -14.11
CA ILE A 41 12.64 -1.08 -13.09
C ILE A 41 12.14 0.31 -12.71
N GLN A 42 13.03 1.27 -12.50
CA GLN A 42 12.66 2.64 -12.15
C GLN A 42 11.90 3.34 -13.27
N SER A 43 12.29 3.15 -14.52
CA SER A 43 11.57 3.69 -15.67
C SER A 43 10.16 3.09 -15.79
N ALA A 44 10.01 1.80 -15.50
CA ALA A 44 8.73 1.13 -15.46
C ALA A 44 7.84 1.66 -14.32
N ASP A 45 8.43 1.86 -13.14
CA ASP A 45 7.75 2.43 -11.97
C ASP A 45 7.27 3.87 -12.25
N ASP A 46 8.14 4.73 -12.77
CA ASP A 46 7.81 6.11 -13.14
C ASP A 46 6.71 6.18 -14.22
N PHE A 47 6.68 5.22 -15.15
CA PHE A 47 5.63 5.12 -16.16
C PHE A 47 4.30 4.70 -15.54
N VAL A 48 4.31 3.66 -14.68
CA VAL A 48 3.10 3.14 -14.02
C VAL A 48 2.52 4.18 -13.07
N TRP A 49 3.35 4.81 -12.24
CA TRP A 49 2.92 5.84 -11.27
C TRP A 49 2.87 7.26 -11.87
N GLY A 50 2.92 7.37 -13.19
CA GLY A 50 2.81 8.64 -13.89
C GLY A 50 1.41 9.26 -13.82
N TRP A 51 1.24 10.37 -14.53
CA TRP A 51 -0.01 11.12 -14.60
C TRP A 51 -1.24 10.29 -14.98
N GLY A 52 -1.05 9.26 -15.81
CA GLY A 52 -2.13 8.36 -16.22
C GLY A 52 -2.75 7.60 -15.05
N MET A 53 -1.92 7.02 -14.19
CA MET A 53 -2.39 6.29 -13.00
C MET A 53 -3.03 7.25 -11.98
N ILE A 54 -2.44 8.42 -11.76
CA ILE A 54 -3.00 9.43 -10.85
C ILE A 54 -4.39 9.87 -11.34
N ALA A 55 -4.53 10.17 -12.62
CA ALA A 55 -5.82 10.56 -13.22
C ALA A 55 -6.86 9.43 -13.11
N LEU A 56 -6.46 8.18 -13.34
CA LEU A 56 -7.32 7.02 -13.22
C LEU A 56 -7.77 6.80 -11.77
N LEU A 57 -6.85 6.90 -10.80
CA LEU A 57 -7.18 6.77 -9.38
C LEU A 57 -8.14 7.86 -8.90
N LEU A 58 -7.82 9.12 -9.17
CA LEU A 58 -8.68 10.25 -8.78
C LEU A 58 -10.03 10.19 -9.51
N GLY A 59 -10.04 9.84 -10.80
CA GLY A 59 -11.26 9.65 -11.57
C GLY A 59 -12.13 8.52 -10.99
N THR A 60 -11.54 7.41 -10.60
CA THR A 60 -12.24 6.29 -9.96
C THR A 60 -12.81 6.69 -8.59
N HIS A 61 -12.03 7.41 -7.78
CA HIS A 61 -12.48 7.91 -6.48
C HIS A 61 -13.68 8.85 -6.63
N LEU A 62 -13.61 9.78 -7.58
CA LEU A 62 -14.67 10.73 -7.85
C LEU A 62 -15.92 10.04 -8.41
N PHE A 63 -15.75 9.16 -9.40
CA PHE A 63 -16.83 8.36 -9.98
C PHE A 63 -17.56 7.55 -8.91
N LEU A 64 -16.83 6.82 -8.07
CA LEU A 64 -17.43 6.02 -7.00
C LEU A 64 -18.11 6.89 -5.95
N THR A 65 -17.54 8.04 -5.59
CA THR A 65 -18.16 8.99 -4.67
C THR A 65 -19.52 9.46 -5.17
N VAL A 66 -19.61 9.83 -6.45
CA VAL A 66 -20.89 10.23 -7.07
C VAL A 66 -21.86 9.04 -7.15
N ARG A 67 -21.38 7.89 -7.59
CA ARG A 67 -22.20 6.69 -7.79
C ARG A 67 -22.75 6.13 -6.48
N THR A 68 -22.02 6.25 -5.37
CA THR A 68 -22.46 5.80 -4.04
C THR A 68 -23.28 6.86 -3.28
N GLY A 69 -23.54 8.01 -3.90
CA GLY A 69 -24.34 9.08 -3.29
C GLY A 69 -23.70 9.71 -2.06
N LEU A 70 -22.40 10.05 -2.15
CA LEU A 70 -21.63 10.66 -1.07
C LEU A 70 -21.66 9.78 0.20
N ILE A 71 -21.26 8.52 0.06
CA ILE A 71 -21.23 7.54 1.15
C ILE A 71 -20.47 8.03 2.39
N GLN A 72 -19.50 8.91 2.19
CA GLN A 72 -18.68 9.52 3.26
C GLN A 72 -19.53 10.12 4.37
N ARG A 73 -20.68 10.75 4.03
CA ARG A 73 -21.60 11.34 5.01
C ARG A 73 -22.26 10.29 5.92
N LYS A 74 -22.48 9.10 5.38
CA LYS A 74 -23.12 7.99 6.11
C LYS A 74 -22.11 7.12 6.85
N THR A 75 -20.86 7.13 6.43
CA THR A 75 -19.80 6.26 6.98
C THR A 75 -19.50 6.59 8.43
N ILE A 76 -19.43 7.87 8.80
CA ILE A 76 -19.10 8.28 10.17
C ILE A 76 -20.21 7.81 11.13
N THR A 77 -21.47 8.11 10.84
CA THR A 77 -22.59 7.79 11.75
C THR A 77 -22.99 6.32 11.71
N LYS A 78 -23.19 5.78 10.53
CA LYS A 78 -23.63 4.37 10.38
C LYS A 78 -22.48 3.39 10.55
N GLY A 79 -21.28 3.73 10.07
CA GLY A 79 -20.11 2.86 10.18
C GLY A 79 -19.73 2.58 11.63
N ILE A 80 -19.65 3.62 12.47
CA ILE A 80 -19.36 3.45 13.90
C ILE A 80 -20.48 2.64 14.59
N ARG A 81 -21.72 2.95 14.30
CA ARG A 81 -22.86 2.20 14.87
C ARG A 81 -22.83 0.73 14.49
N LEU A 82 -22.59 0.41 13.23
CA LEU A 82 -22.55 -0.97 12.73
C LEU A 82 -21.33 -1.74 13.23
N SER A 83 -20.21 -1.09 13.45
CA SER A 83 -19.01 -1.77 13.97
C SER A 83 -19.14 -2.24 15.42
N VAL A 84 -20.03 -1.62 16.20
CA VAL A 84 -20.29 -1.97 17.61
C VAL A 84 -21.58 -2.79 17.75
N ALA A 85 -22.51 -2.72 16.78
CA ALA A 85 -23.75 -3.45 16.82
C ALA A 85 -23.50 -4.96 16.66
N LYS A 86 -24.17 -5.75 17.51
CA LYS A 86 -24.15 -7.20 17.40
C LYS A 86 -25.32 -7.60 16.51
N GLU A 87 -25.07 -7.95 15.26
CA GLU A 87 -26.08 -8.52 14.37
C GLU A 87 -26.17 -10.04 14.60
N GLU A 88 -27.31 -10.50 15.07
CA GLU A 88 -27.62 -11.93 15.18
C GLU A 88 -28.06 -12.41 13.78
N GLY A 89 -27.37 -13.39 13.22
CA GLY A 89 -27.72 -14.01 11.93
C GLY A 89 -26.87 -13.59 10.72
N ALA A 90 -25.76 -12.89 10.93
CA ALA A 90 -24.83 -12.66 9.84
C ALA A 90 -24.01 -13.95 9.55
N ASP A 91 -24.05 -14.42 8.29
CA ASP A 91 -23.26 -15.55 7.80
C ASP A 91 -21.75 -15.20 7.73
N GLY A 92 -21.09 -15.05 8.86
CA GLY A 92 -19.66 -14.72 8.97
C GLY A 92 -19.01 -15.47 10.12
N GLU A 93 -17.75 -15.88 9.92
CA GLU A 93 -16.97 -16.60 10.94
C GLU A 93 -16.45 -15.65 12.04
N VAL A 94 -16.48 -14.34 11.81
CA VAL A 94 -15.88 -13.32 12.68
C VAL A 94 -16.92 -12.25 13.02
N SER A 95 -16.89 -11.77 14.26
CA SER A 95 -17.75 -10.63 14.68
C SER A 95 -17.44 -9.36 13.88
N GLN A 96 -18.39 -8.45 13.78
CA GLN A 96 -18.22 -7.17 13.07
C GLN A 96 -17.05 -6.35 13.62
N PHE A 97 -16.89 -6.31 14.93
CA PHE A 97 -15.76 -5.65 15.58
C PHE A 97 -14.44 -6.38 15.27
N GLY A 98 -14.43 -7.72 15.29
CA GLY A 98 -13.27 -8.52 14.92
C GLY A 98 -12.85 -8.28 13.46
N ALA A 99 -13.81 -8.20 12.54
CA ALA A 99 -13.56 -7.87 11.14
C ALA A 99 -12.96 -6.46 10.97
N LEU A 100 -13.49 -5.46 11.71
CA LEU A 100 -12.94 -4.10 11.71
C LEU A 100 -11.52 -4.08 12.28
N ALA A 101 -11.29 -4.74 13.42
CA ALA A 101 -9.97 -4.80 14.04
C ALA A 101 -8.93 -5.45 13.11
N THR A 102 -9.29 -6.55 12.46
CA THR A 102 -8.43 -7.23 11.48
C THR A 102 -8.15 -6.35 10.27
N ALA A 103 -9.17 -5.67 9.73
CA ALA A 103 -9.00 -4.74 8.62
C ALA A 103 -8.08 -3.56 8.98
N LEU A 104 -8.22 -2.99 10.18
CA LEU A 104 -7.34 -1.93 10.67
C LEU A 104 -5.90 -2.44 10.85
N ALA A 105 -5.73 -3.59 11.48
CA ALA A 105 -4.41 -4.19 11.70
C ALA A 105 -3.68 -4.49 10.38
N SER A 106 -4.40 -4.94 9.35
CA SER A 106 -3.82 -5.21 8.03
C SER A 106 -3.55 -3.94 7.20
N THR A 107 -4.25 -2.86 7.47
CA THR A 107 -4.12 -1.60 6.70
C THR A 107 -3.09 -0.64 7.30
N ILE A 108 -2.94 -0.64 8.63
CA ILE A 108 -1.97 0.22 9.31
C ILE A 108 -0.59 -0.42 9.20
N GLY A 109 0.22 0.11 8.30
CA GLY A 109 1.59 -0.35 8.05
C GLY A 109 2.59 0.80 8.01
N THR A 110 3.84 0.47 7.76
CA THR A 110 4.94 1.44 7.63
C THR A 110 4.69 2.47 6.52
N GLY A 111 3.93 2.11 5.47
CA GLY A 111 3.53 3.05 4.42
C GLY A 111 2.73 4.23 4.93
N ASN A 112 1.89 4.04 5.94
CA ASN A 112 1.08 5.11 6.53
C ASN A 112 1.91 6.05 7.43
N ILE A 113 3.03 5.58 7.95
CA ILE A 113 3.90 6.36 8.84
C ILE A 113 5.06 6.94 8.04
N ILE A 114 5.90 6.09 7.47
CA ILE A 114 7.11 6.48 6.73
C ILE A 114 6.74 7.14 5.40
N GLY A 115 5.75 6.59 4.67
CA GLY A 115 5.30 7.15 3.40
C GLY A 115 4.73 8.54 3.53
N VAL A 116 3.90 8.80 4.55
CA VAL A 116 3.38 10.15 4.83
C VAL A 116 4.51 11.07 5.31
N GLY A 117 5.41 10.58 6.16
CA GLY A 117 6.59 11.33 6.60
C GLY A 117 7.48 11.75 5.42
N THR A 118 7.72 10.84 4.48
CA THR A 118 8.47 11.12 3.24
C THR A 118 7.74 12.13 2.35
N ALA A 119 6.43 11.98 2.21
CA ALA A 119 5.61 12.92 1.44
C ALA A 119 5.68 14.35 2.03
N ILE A 120 5.67 14.49 3.34
CA ILE A 120 5.84 15.77 4.03
C ILE A 120 7.25 16.32 3.80
N ALA A 121 8.28 15.47 3.92
CA ALA A 121 9.66 15.89 3.73
C ALA A 121 9.94 16.39 2.31
N LEU A 122 9.31 15.81 1.29
CA LEU A 122 9.47 16.18 -0.12
C LEU A 122 8.49 17.27 -0.56
N GLY A 123 7.24 17.21 -0.14
CA GLY A 123 6.15 18.07 -0.59
C GLY A 123 5.77 19.19 0.39
N GLY A 124 6.41 19.23 1.56
CA GLY A 124 6.08 20.19 2.61
C GLY A 124 4.71 19.96 3.26
N PRO A 125 4.21 20.92 4.08
CA PRO A 125 2.95 20.80 4.80
C PRO A 125 1.73 20.58 3.89
N GLY A 126 1.78 21.06 2.65
CA GLY A 126 0.72 20.87 1.65
C GLY A 126 0.46 19.40 1.31
N ALA A 127 1.44 18.52 1.48
CA ALA A 127 1.28 17.09 1.25
C ALA A 127 0.23 16.48 2.19
N VAL A 128 0.17 16.93 3.45
CA VAL A 128 -0.83 16.46 4.44
C VAL A 128 -2.25 16.79 3.98
N PHE A 129 -2.45 18.00 3.49
CA PHE A 129 -3.73 18.44 2.98
C PHE A 129 -4.21 17.56 1.80
N TRP A 130 -3.32 17.26 0.86
CA TRP A 130 -3.64 16.37 -0.24
C TRP A 130 -3.89 14.92 0.20
N CYS A 131 -3.15 14.42 1.19
CA CYS A 131 -3.41 13.11 1.78
C CYS A 131 -4.82 13.04 2.39
N TRP A 132 -5.26 14.08 3.08
CA TRP A 132 -6.61 14.14 3.65
C TRP A 132 -7.70 14.16 2.57
N ILE A 133 -7.53 14.99 1.54
CA ILE A 133 -8.47 15.05 0.43
C ILE A 133 -8.58 13.68 -0.23
N THR A 134 -7.46 13.08 -0.59
CA THR A 134 -7.43 11.75 -1.20
C THR A 134 -8.06 10.70 -0.28
N GLY A 135 -7.81 10.77 1.03
CA GLY A 135 -8.42 9.88 2.01
C GLY A 135 -9.94 9.98 2.06
N ILE A 136 -10.49 11.19 2.03
CA ILE A 136 -11.96 11.41 2.02
C ILE A 136 -12.59 10.77 0.80
N PHE A 137 -12.02 10.97 -0.39
CA PHE A 137 -12.53 10.33 -1.61
C PHE A 137 -12.26 8.82 -1.65
N GLY A 138 -11.15 8.38 -1.06
CA GLY A 138 -10.76 6.97 -0.92
C GLY A 138 -11.76 6.12 -0.12
N ILE A 139 -12.53 6.73 0.78
CA ILE A 139 -13.59 6.04 1.54
C ILE A 139 -14.60 5.36 0.59
N ALA A 140 -15.03 6.02 -0.48
CA ALA A 140 -15.97 5.46 -1.43
C ALA A 140 -15.39 4.27 -2.18
N THR A 141 -14.11 4.33 -2.53
CA THR A 141 -13.40 3.24 -3.21
C THR A 141 -13.25 2.03 -2.30
N LYS A 142 -12.85 2.25 -1.04
CA LYS A 142 -12.72 1.17 -0.06
C LYS A 142 -14.07 0.51 0.26
N TYR A 143 -15.13 1.31 0.33
CA TYR A 143 -16.49 0.80 0.48
C TYR A 143 -16.88 -0.09 -0.70
N ALA A 144 -16.66 0.37 -1.94
CA ALA A 144 -16.98 -0.39 -3.15
C ALA A 144 -16.16 -1.70 -3.22
N GLU A 145 -14.86 -1.64 -2.91
CA GLU A 145 -13.97 -2.82 -2.85
C GLU A 145 -14.50 -3.86 -1.86
N SER A 146 -14.81 -3.44 -0.63
CA SER A 146 -15.34 -4.32 0.41
C SER A 146 -16.70 -4.91 0.02
N LEU A 147 -17.58 -4.11 -0.59
CA LEU A 147 -18.89 -4.56 -1.05
C LEU A 147 -18.74 -5.64 -2.15
N ILE A 148 -17.86 -5.43 -3.11
CA ILE A 148 -17.60 -6.38 -4.18
C ILE A 148 -16.97 -7.65 -3.61
N ALA A 149 -16.03 -7.55 -2.69
CA ALA A 149 -15.40 -8.70 -2.05
C ALA A 149 -16.42 -9.57 -1.32
N VAL A 150 -17.36 -8.98 -0.60
CA VAL A 150 -18.44 -9.71 0.09
C VAL A 150 -19.44 -10.30 -0.90
N LYS A 151 -19.82 -9.56 -1.95
CA LYS A 151 -20.80 -10.01 -2.95
C LYS A 151 -20.36 -11.25 -3.71
N TYR A 152 -19.06 -11.33 -4.06
CA TYR A 152 -18.50 -12.42 -4.84
C TYR A 152 -17.74 -13.45 -4.01
N ARG A 153 -17.90 -13.42 -2.69
CA ARG A 153 -17.28 -14.44 -1.83
C ARG A 153 -17.87 -15.83 -2.09
N VAL A 154 -17.05 -16.82 -1.84
CA VAL A 154 -17.32 -18.24 -2.09
C VAL A 154 -17.18 -19.00 -0.80
N LYS A 155 -18.10 -19.93 -0.58
CA LYS A 155 -17.94 -20.93 0.45
C LYS A 155 -17.13 -22.12 -0.11
N THR A 156 -15.98 -22.39 0.48
CA THR A 156 -15.11 -23.52 0.11
C THR A 156 -15.72 -24.81 0.64
N GLU A 157 -15.29 -25.95 0.12
CA GLU A 157 -15.71 -27.30 0.57
C GLU A 157 -15.48 -27.50 2.07
N ASP A 158 -14.43 -26.90 2.62
CA ASP A 158 -14.12 -26.88 4.05
C ASP A 158 -15.05 -25.98 4.89
N GLY A 159 -16.06 -25.36 4.29
CA GLY A 159 -16.98 -24.45 4.97
C GLY A 159 -16.48 -23.02 5.14
N ARG A 160 -15.23 -22.71 4.82
CA ARG A 160 -14.63 -21.37 4.97
C ARG A 160 -15.13 -20.40 3.90
N MET A 161 -15.35 -19.15 4.30
CA MET A 161 -15.70 -18.08 3.38
C MET A 161 -14.44 -17.44 2.79
N GLN A 162 -14.28 -17.52 1.48
CA GLN A 162 -13.20 -16.88 0.73
C GLN A 162 -13.75 -15.81 -0.19
N GLY A 163 -13.07 -14.66 -0.26
CA GLY A 163 -13.45 -13.53 -1.08
C GLY A 163 -12.22 -12.73 -1.50
N GLY A 164 -12.45 -11.62 -2.17
CA GLY A 164 -11.40 -10.72 -2.63
C GLY A 164 -11.50 -10.39 -4.11
N ALA A 165 -10.56 -9.57 -4.59
CA ALA A 165 -10.57 -9.07 -5.95
C ALA A 165 -10.45 -10.21 -6.99
N MET A 166 -9.72 -11.28 -6.70
CA MET A 166 -9.56 -12.43 -7.59
C MET A 166 -10.91 -13.10 -7.91
N TYR A 167 -11.75 -13.30 -6.89
CA TYR A 167 -13.08 -13.90 -7.07
C TYR A 167 -14.05 -12.94 -7.78
N ALA A 168 -13.91 -11.63 -7.51
CA ALA A 168 -14.69 -10.62 -8.20
C ALA A 168 -14.36 -10.54 -9.70
N LEU A 169 -13.09 -10.68 -10.06
CA LEU A 169 -12.64 -10.73 -11.46
C LEU A 169 -13.11 -12.02 -12.16
N GLU A 170 -13.00 -13.16 -11.47
CA GLU A 170 -13.43 -14.44 -12.03
C GLU A 170 -14.94 -14.52 -12.22
N ARG A 171 -15.73 -14.17 -11.19
CA ARG A 171 -17.19 -14.36 -11.18
C ARG A 171 -17.96 -13.13 -11.65
N GLY A 172 -17.43 -11.92 -11.39
CA GLY A 172 -18.09 -10.67 -11.77
C GLY A 172 -17.87 -10.31 -13.23
N LEU A 173 -16.65 -10.49 -13.73
CA LEU A 173 -16.29 -10.24 -15.13
C LEU A 173 -16.22 -11.50 -15.98
N ASN A 174 -16.39 -12.69 -15.37
CA ASN A 174 -16.25 -13.99 -16.02
C ASN A 174 -14.88 -14.18 -16.72
N MET A 175 -13.83 -13.57 -16.16
CA MET A 175 -12.46 -13.59 -16.70
C MET A 175 -11.53 -14.33 -15.74
N ARG A 176 -11.56 -15.67 -15.78
CA ARG A 176 -10.78 -16.52 -14.87
C ARG A 176 -9.28 -16.26 -14.96
N TRP A 177 -8.74 -16.04 -16.17
CA TRP A 177 -7.32 -15.75 -16.35
C TRP A 177 -6.87 -14.48 -15.61
N LEU A 178 -7.74 -13.46 -15.56
CA LEU A 178 -7.44 -12.20 -14.87
C LEU A 178 -7.44 -12.37 -13.34
N GLY A 179 -8.37 -13.19 -12.82
CA GLY A 179 -8.38 -13.57 -11.42
C GLY A 179 -7.13 -14.32 -11.00
N LEU A 180 -6.66 -15.27 -11.83
CA LEU A 180 -5.42 -16.02 -11.61
C LEU A 180 -4.18 -15.12 -11.68
N ALA A 181 -4.10 -14.25 -12.67
CA ALA A 181 -3.00 -13.28 -12.80
C ALA A 181 -2.94 -12.35 -11.59
N PHE A 182 -4.10 -11.84 -11.14
CA PHE A 182 -4.18 -11.01 -9.95
C PHE A 182 -3.70 -11.77 -8.70
N ALA A 183 -4.15 -13.01 -8.48
CA ALA A 183 -3.76 -13.81 -7.34
C ALA A 183 -2.25 -14.09 -7.31
N PHE A 184 -1.66 -14.40 -8.47
CA PHE A 184 -0.22 -14.61 -8.62
C PHE A 184 0.57 -13.34 -8.30
N LEU A 185 0.20 -12.21 -8.89
CA LEU A 185 0.87 -10.93 -8.66
C LEU A 185 0.72 -10.45 -7.22
N ALA A 186 -0.45 -10.62 -6.61
CA ALA A 186 -0.70 -10.27 -5.22
C ALA A 186 0.12 -11.14 -4.27
N GLY A 187 0.21 -12.46 -4.53
CA GLY A 187 1.05 -13.36 -3.79
C GLY A 187 2.53 -12.97 -3.86
N PHE A 188 3.02 -12.66 -5.05
CA PHE A 188 4.40 -12.21 -5.24
C PHE A 188 4.67 -10.86 -4.55
N ALA A 189 3.75 -9.90 -4.67
CA ALA A 189 3.87 -8.59 -4.04
C ALA A 189 3.86 -8.67 -2.51
N SER A 190 3.19 -9.66 -1.91
CA SER A 190 3.13 -9.83 -0.46
C SER A 190 4.50 -10.07 0.18
N PHE A 191 5.42 -10.75 -0.51
CA PHE A 191 6.80 -10.94 -0.05
C PHE A 191 7.57 -9.61 0.03
N GLY A 192 7.43 -8.75 -0.98
CA GLY A 192 8.11 -7.45 -1.00
C GLY A 192 7.48 -6.45 -0.03
N ILE A 193 6.22 -6.08 -0.30
CA ILE A 193 5.52 -5.03 0.42
C ILE A 193 5.03 -5.49 1.79
N GLY A 194 4.55 -6.74 1.89
CA GLY A 194 3.99 -7.28 3.13
C GLY A 194 5.05 -7.56 4.19
N CYS A 195 6.19 -8.14 3.82
CA CYS A 195 7.20 -8.58 4.77
C CYS A 195 8.47 -7.73 4.71
N ALA A 196 9.15 -7.69 3.57
CA ALA A 196 10.50 -7.12 3.47
C ALA A 196 10.55 -5.62 3.83
N THR A 197 9.61 -4.83 3.34
CA THR A 197 9.57 -3.39 3.63
C THR A 197 9.25 -3.09 5.09
N GLN A 198 8.37 -3.89 5.71
CA GLN A 198 8.00 -3.72 7.12
C GLN A 198 9.20 -4.03 8.04
N VAL A 199 9.85 -5.16 7.83
CA VAL A 199 11.02 -5.58 8.61
C VAL A 199 12.18 -4.60 8.43
N ASN A 200 12.44 -4.15 7.19
CA ASN A 200 13.47 -3.17 6.91
C ASN A 200 13.23 -1.84 7.65
N ALA A 201 12.00 -1.36 7.67
CA ALA A 201 11.64 -0.14 8.37
C ALA A 201 11.84 -0.24 9.89
N ILE A 202 11.43 -1.38 10.48
CA ILE A 202 11.66 -1.65 11.91
C ILE A 202 13.17 -1.70 12.21
N ALA A 203 13.93 -2.44 11.38
CA ALA A 203 15.37 -2.56 11.54
C ALA A 203 16.09 -1.21 11.43
N GLU A 204 15.67 -0.35 10.50
CA GLU A 204 16.23 0.99 10.34
C GLU A 204 15.95 1.90 11.56
N VAL A 205 14.74 1.87 12.10
CA VAL A 205 14.38 2.64 13.30
C VAL A 205 15.17 2.15 14.52
N CYS A 206 15.27 0.83 14.72
CA CYS A 206 16.05 0.25 15.82
C CYS A 206 17.55 0.56 15.69
N SER A 207 18.10 0.48 14.49
CA SER A 207 19.51 0.79 14.26
C SER A 207 19.83 2.27 14.53
N LYS A 208 18.96 3.19 14.08
CA LYS A 208 19.17 4.63 14.25
C LYS A 208 18.99 5.13 15.69
N ASN A 209 18.01 4.56 16.40
CA ASN A 209 17.65 5.06 17.75
C ASN A 209 18.27 4.26 18.87
N LEU A 210 18.47 2.95 18.71
CA LEU A 210 18.97 2.04 19.74
C LEU A 210 20.39 1.54 19.44
N GLY A 211 20.94 1.83 18.25
CA GLY A 211 22.27 1.36 17.85
C GLY A 211 22.36 -0.15 17.67
N ILE A 212 21.23 -0.86 17.52
CA ILE A 212 21.16 -2.31 17.37
C ILE A 212 21.46 -2.67 15.91
N ASP A 213 22.24 -3.72 15.69
CA ASP A 213 22.52 -4.21 14.35
C ASP A 213 21.23 -4.65 13.64
N PRO A 214 21.00 -4.21 12.38
CA PRO A 214 19.79 -4.58 11.63
C PRO A 214 19.58 -6.09 11.49
N PHE A 215 20.65 -6.86 11.44
CA PHE A 215 20.57 -8.32 11.35
C PHE A 215 19.97 -8.92 12.61
N VAL A 216 20.37 -8.44 13.78
CA VAL A 216 19.83 -8.88 15.09
C VAL A 216 18.34 -8.58 15.16
N VAL A 217 17.92 -7.37 14.73
CA VAL A 217 16.51 -7.00 14.69
C VAL A 217 15.72 -7.93 13.76
N GLY A 218 16.27 -8.22 12.58
CA GLY A 218 15.66 -9.15 11.62
C GLY A 218 15.44 -10.56 12.21
N VAL A 219 16.43 -11.10 12.90
CA VAL A 219 16.34 -12.42 13.56
C VAL A 219 15.30 -12.41 14.68
N VAL A 220 15.26 -11.35 15.50
CA VAL A 220 14.27 -11.22 16.58
C VAL A 220 12.84 -11.14 16.02
N VAL A 221 12.63 -10.31 14.98
CA VAL A 221 11.31 -10.20 14.35
C VAL A 221 10.89 -11.53 13.74
N ALA A 222 11.78 -12.23 13.05
CA ALA A 222 11.49 -13.54 12.46
C ALA A 222 11.20 -14.62 13.52
N GLY A 223 11.75 -14.49 14.72
CA GLY A 223 11.51 -15.44 15.83
C GLY A 223 10.21 -15.18 16.59
N VAL A 224 9.65 -13.95 16.49
CA VAL A 224 8.39 -13.57 17.15
C VAL A 224 7.18 -13.77 16.24
N THR A 225 7.38 -13.77 14.91
CA THR A 225 6.32 -13.98 13.90
C THR A 225 6.23 -15.42 13.46
#